data_20002384e6ffeb7694e69e29414f311d
#
_entry.id   20002384e6ffeb7694e69e29414f311d
#
_cell.length_a   1.000
_cell.length_b   1.000
_cell.length_c   1.000
_cell.angle_alpha   90.00
_cell.angle_beta   90.00
_cell.angle_gamma   90.00
#
_symmetry.space_group_name_H-M   'P 1'
#
loop_
_entity.id
_entity.type
_entity.pdbx_description
1 polymer ?
#
loop_
_entity_poly.entity_id
_entity_poly.type
_entity_poly.pdbx_seq_one_letter_code
_entity_poly.pdbx_strand_id
1 'polypeptide(L)'
;MLSALKKYLLLPKLVKLASNAPKDPGVAWDQYWGRVGATGARGDVLWDSGSDHELRAYLEHLTRQLDPSLPIVDVGCGNGVFSRELAAYFPHVLGVDVSANAVARAAAESEGLERVSYAAVDMTAPAGNRAVTAALASAGFTGEANIFIRGVLHVLKKPAQAALAGQLHPLVGKRGRVFLAETDFHGNPVQYVSHLGATLHSIPGPLEKAIRGLPMPGRFGTAQRRRAFPEASWDVVEDGPVTLETRPLKSPDRPEQIPGYFAVLQAR
;
A
#
# COMPACT_ATOMS: atom_id res chain seq x y z
N MET A 1 -23.71 -21.66 12.85
CA MET A 1 -24.35 -20.84 13.89
C MET A 1 -23.40 -19.80 14.51
N LEU A 2 -22.23 -20.15 15.01
CA LEU A 2 -21.26 -19.19 15.60
C LEU A 2 -20.84 -18.04 14.66
N SER A 3 -20.68 -18.29 13.36
CA SER A 3 -20.31 -17.26 12.36
C SER A 3 -21.43 -16.22 12.15
N ALA A 4 -22.69 -16.64 12.15
CA ALA A 4 -23.83 -15.74 12.04
C ALA A 4 -23.98 -14.86 13.29
N LEU A 5 -23.82 -15.44 14.48
CA LEU A 5 -23.87 -14.69 15.75
C LEU A 5 -22.77 -13.62 15.83
N LYS A 6 -21.54 -13.94 15.43
CA LYS A 6 -20.42 -12.97 15.33
C LYS A 6 -20.76 -11.81 14.41
N LYS A 7 -21.39 -12.05 13.26
CA LYS A 7 -21.80 -11.02 12.30
C LYS A 7 -22.83 -10.06 12.91
N TYR A 8 -23.81 -10.56 13.66
CA TYR A 8 -24.84 -9.72 14.28
C TYR A 8 -24.31 -8.85 15.43
N LEU A 9 -23.28 -9.29 16.14
CA LEU A 9 -22.74 -8.56 17.29
C LEU A 9 -21.55 -7.66 16.96
N LEU A 10 -20.66 -8.08 16.05
CA LEU A 10 -19.49 -7.29 15.63
C LEU A 10 -19.82 -6.23 14.60
N LEU A 11 -20.71 -6.51 13.64
CA LEU A 11 -20.97 -5.57 12.54
C LEU A 11 -21.47 -4.19 13.01
N PRO A 12 -22.43 -4.06 13.94
CA PRO A 12 -22.85 -2.78 14.46
C PRO A 12 -21.71 -1.99 15.14
N LYS A 13 -20.84 -2.72 15.86
CA LYS A 13 -19.65 -2.11 16.50
C LYS A 13 -18.66 -1.58 15.44
N LEU A 14 -18.39 -2.34 14.39
CA LEU A 14 -17.52 -1.92 13.29
C LEU A 14 -18.09 -0.71 12.56
N VAL A 15 -19.40 -0.71 12.25
CA VAL A 15 -20.08 0.41 11.58
C VAL A 15 -19.98 1.67 12.45
N LYS A 16 -20.22 1.56 13.75
CA LYS A 16 -20.10 2.69 14.69
C LYS A 16 -18.66 3.22 14.75
N LEU A 17 -17.66 2.35 14.74
CA LEU A 17 -16.24 2.75 14.73
C LEU A 17 -15.89 3.46 13.42
N ALA A 18 -16.27 2.89 12.28
CA ALA A 18 -15.96 3.42 10.96
C ALA A 18 -16.73 4.71 10.61
N SER A 19 -17.87 4.98 11.28
CA SER A 19 -18.65 6.20 11.04
C SER A 19 -17.93 7.50 11.39
N ASN A 20 -16.87 7.43 12.19
CA ASN A 20 -16.05 8.58 12.59
C ASN A 20 -14.91 8.87 11.60
N ALA A 21 -14.65 8.01 10.60
CA ALA A 21 -13.61 8.26 9.62
C ALA A 21 -13.99 9.46 8.73
N PRO A 22 -13.03 10.33 8.37
CA PRO A 22 -13.25 11.39 7.41
C PRO A 22 -13.78 10.85 6.07
N LYS A 23 -14.67 11.60 5.42
CA LYS A 23 -15.24 11.20 4.13
C LYS A 23 -14.24 11.32 2.97
N ASP A 24 -13.35 12.30 3.06
CA ASP A 24 -12.25 12.49 2.13
C ASP A 24 -11.11 11.52 2.48
N PRO A 25 -10.69 10.63 1.56
CA PRO A 25 -9.64 9.65 1.82
C PRO A 25 -8.28 10.28 2.14
N GLY A 26 -7.90 11.36 1.45
CA GLY A 26 -6.62 12.05 1.68
C GLY A 26 -6.57 12.61 3.10
N VAL A 27 -7.64 13.29 3.52
CA VAL A 27 -7.79 13.80 4.90
C VAL A 27 -7.77 12.66 5.91
N ALA A 28 -8.42 11.53 5.61
CA ALA A 28 -8.45 10.37 6.51
C ALA A 28 -7.03 9.81 6.73
N TRP A 29 -6.28 9.60 5.65
CA TRP A 29 -4.90 9.11 5.70
C TRP A 29 -3.97 10.09 6.41
N ASP A 30 -4.07 11.39 6.12
CA ASP A 30 -3.21 12.38 6.75
C ASP A 30 -3.47 12.49 8.26
N GLN A 31 -4.74 12.49 8.68
CA GLN A 31 -5.09 12.45 10.10
C GLN A 31 -4.67 11.15 10.79
N TYR A 32 -4.74 10.00 10.10
CA TYR A 32 -4.26 8.73 10.65
C TYR A 32 -2.76 8.81 10.93
N TRP A 33 -1.96 9.22 9.94
CA TRP A 33 -0.50 9.34 10.07
C TRP A 33 -0.09 10.39 11.09
N GLY A 34 -0.81 11.50 11.22
CA GLY A 34 -0.58 12.51 12.25
C GLY A 34 -0.79 12.00 13.68
N ARG A 35 -1.49 10.87 13.87
CA ARG A 35 -1.73 10.23 15.18
C ARG A 35 -0.85 9.02 15.45
N VAL A 36 -0.03 8.60 14.48
CA VAL A 36 0.93 7.50 14.66
C VAL A 36 2.04 7.94 15.60
N GLY A 37 2.15 7.30 16.75
CA GLY A 37 3.23 7.54 17.73
C GLY A 37 4.50 6.82 17.36
N ALA A 38 4.42 5.52 17.11
CA ALA A 38 5.55 4.67 16.78
C ALA A 38 5.24 3.76 15.57
N THR A 39 6.30 3.35 14.86
CA THR A 39 6.28 2.43 13.71
C THR A 39 6.97 1.10 14.08
N GLY A 40 7.00 0.17 13.13
CA GLY A 40 7.59 -1.17 13.32
C GLY A 40 6.65 -2.15 14.03
N ALA A 41 7.14 -3.36 14.28
CA ALA A 41 6.36 -4.49 14.81
C ALA A 41 5.60 -4.20 16.11
N ARG A 42 6.05 -3.26 16.91
CA ARG A 42 5.40 -2.84 18.17
C ARG A 42 4.74 -1.46 18.07
N GLY A 43 4.75 -0.86 16.90
CA GLY A 43 4.19 0.46 16.64
C GLY A 43 2.66 0.50 16.53
N ASP A 44 2.16 1.59 15.99
CA ASP A 44 0.72 1.86 15.81
C ASP A 44 0.19 1.45 14.44
N VAL A 45 1.10 1.29 13.46
CA VAL A 45 0.75 1.03 12.06
C VAL A 45 0.40 -0.45 11.87
N LEU A 46 -0.85 -0.72 11.44
CA LEU A 46 -1.36 -2.08 11.31
C LEU A 46 -0.56 -2.94 10.33
N TRP A 47 -0.14 -2.37 9.22
CA TRP A 47 0.54 -3.06 8.12
C TRP A 47 2.08 -3.00 8.19
N ASP A 48 2.64 -2.56 9.30
CA ASP A 48 4.08 -2.54 9.55
C ASP A 48 4.46 -3.78 10.38
N SER A 49 4.81 -4.87 9.69
CA SER A 49 5.11 -6.15 10.33
C SER A 49 6.43 -6.13 11.12
N GLY A 50 7.34 -5.21 10.78
CA GLY A 50 8.71 -5.19 11.29
C GLY A 50 9.54 -6.40 10.84
N SER A 51 9.09 -7.09 9.78
CA SER A 51 9.70 -8.27 9.18
C SER A 51 10.08 -7.96 7.73
N ASP A 52 11.17 -8.52 7.25
CA ASP A 52 11.61 -8.45 5.86
C ASP A 52 11.10 -9.60 4.98
N HIS A 53 10.35 -10.54 5.55
CA HIS A 53 9.89 -11.73 4.83
C HIS A 53 9.01 -11.39 3.62
N GLU A 54 8.12 -10.42 3.78
CA GLU A 54 7.23 -9.98 2.71
C GLU A 54 8.03 -9.41 1.54
N LEU A 55 8.97 -8.49 1.80
CA LEU A 55 9.81 -7.95 0.73
C LEU A 55 10.71 -9.01 0.10
N ARG A 56 11.29 -9.92 0.88
CA ARG A 56 12.10 -11.02 0.32
C ARG A 56 11.32 -11.86 -0.69
N ALA A 57 10.05 -12.14 -0.42
CA ALA A 57 9.19 -12.82 -1.37
C ALA A 57 8.96 -11.99 -2.66
N TYR A 58 8.90 -10.66 -2.55
CA TYR A 58 8.75 -9.78 -3.71
C TYR A 58 10.03 -9.61 -4.50
N LEU A 59 11.20 -9.66 -3.85
CA LEU A 59 12.50 -9.42 -4.49
C LEU A 59 12.77 -10.37 -5.66
N GLU A 60 12.31 -11.62 -5.60
CA GLU A 60 12.44 -12.54 -6.72
C GLU A 60 11.74 -12.00 -7.99
N HIS A 61 10.54 -11.45 -7.84
CA HIS A 61 9.79 -10.84 -8.94
C HIS A 61 10.39 -9.50 -9.36
N LEU A 62 10.75 -8.65 -8.40
CA LEU A 62 11.31 -7.31 -8.64
C LEU A 62 12.61 -7.40 -9.43
N THR A 63 13.57 -8.21 -8.96
CA THR A 63 14.91 -8.33 -9.59
C THR A 63 14.88 -9.01 -10.95
N ARG A 64 13.91 -9.92 -11.17
CA ARG A 64 13.75 -10.62 -12.47
C ARG A 64 13.03 -9.78 -13.50
N GLN A 65 12.07 -8.94 -13.07
CA GLN A 65 11.12 -8.32 -13.98
C GLN A 65 11.34 -6.82 -14.18
N LEU A 66 11.85 -6.11 -13.18
CA LEU A 66 12.05 -4.66 -13.27
C LEU A 66 13.45 -4.31 -13.77
N ASP A 67 13.58 -3.20 -14.51
CA ASP A 67 14.88 -2.70 -14.97
C ASP A 67 15.66 -2.07 -13.79
N PRO A 68 16.77 -2.68 -13.33
CA PRO A 68 17.50 -2.19 -12.16
C PRO A 68 18.27 -0.89 -12.43
N SER A 69 18.34 -0.42 -13.68
CA SER A 69 18.97 0.84 -14.04
C SER A 69 18.04 2.06 -13.91
N LEU A 70 16.74 1.83 -13.78
CA LEU A 70 15.73 2.88 -13.59
C LEU A 70 15.50 3.16 -12.11
N PRO A 71 15.16 4.41 -11.74
CA PRO A 71 14.64 4.69 -10.41
C PRO A 71 13.32 3.95 -10.17
N ILE A 72 12.94 3.77 -8.91
CA ILE A 72 11.66 3.19 -8.54
C ILE A 72 10.83 4.18 -7.72
N VAL A 73 9.52 4.26 -8.01
CA VAL A 73 8.57 5.06 -7.26
C VAL A 73 7.74 4.14 -6.37
N ASP A 74 7.85 4.33 -5.05
CA ASP A 74 7.06 3.62 -4.05
C ASP A 74 5.77 4.40 -3.79
N VAL A 75 4.65 3.95 -4.36
CA VAL A 75 3.36 4.64 -4.31
C VAL A 75 2.55 4.21 -3.08
N GLY A 76 2.21 5.16 -2.23
CA GLY A 76 1.61 4.91 -0.93
C GLY A 76 2.66 4.43 0.08
N CYS A 77 3.82 5.09 0.09
CA CYS A 77 5.00 4.65 0.83
C CYS A 77 4.83 4.64 2.36
N GLY A 78 3.81 5.31 2.90
CA GLY A 78 3.58 5.41 4.34
C GLY A 78 4.81 5.98 5.08
N ASN A 79 5.34 5.24 6.06
CA ASN A 79 6.57 5.59 6.78
C ASN A 79 7.87 5.19 6.06
N GLY A 80 7.81 4.76 4.79
CA GLY A 80 8.95 4.49 3.96
C GLY A 80 9.71 3.18 4.25
N VAL A 81 9.12 2.21 4.94
CA VAL A 81 9.79 0.91 5.22
C VAL A 81 10.27 0.26 3.94
N PHE A 82 9.36 0.05 2.97
CA PHE A 82 9.73 -0.56 1.68
C PHE A 82 10.64 0.34 0.85
N SER A 83 10.44 1.67 0.90
CA SER A 83 11.33 2.62 0.19
C SER A 83 12.78 2.47 0.63
N ARG A 84 13.04 2.37 1.94
CA ARG A 84 14.40 2.19 2.49
C ARG A 84 15.04 0.88 2.02
N GLU A 85 14.28 -0.20 2.01
CA GLU A 85 14.78 -1.52 1.62
C GLU A 85 15.01 -1.62 0.10
N LEU A 86 14.11 -1.03 -0.72
CA LEU A 86 14.26 -0.96 -2.18
C LEU A 86 15.51 -0.18 -2.62
N ALA A 87 16.02 0.74 -1.81
CA ALA A 87 17.22 1.52 -2.09
C ALA A 87 18.51 0.67 -2.21
N ALA A 88 18.49 -0.58 -1.75
CA ALA A 88 19.59 -1.52 -1.97
C ALA A 88 19.62 -2.07 -3.41
N TYR A 89 18.52 -1.99 -4.16
CA TYR A 89 18.32 -2.67 -5.44
C TYR A 89 18.16 -1.72 -6.63
N PHE A 90 17.81 -0.46 -6.36
CA PHE A 90 17.56 0.55 -7.40
C PHE A 90 18.44 1.79 -7.18
N PRO A 91 18.79 2.53 -8.25
CA PRO A 91 19.68 3.68 -8.18
C PRO A 91 19.11 4.81 -7.31
N HIS A 92 17.77 4.94 -7.27
CA HIS A 92 17.04 5.88 -6.44
C HIS A 92 15.63 5.37 -6.16
N VAL A 93 15.10 5.67 -4.98
CA VAL A 93 13.72 5.41 -4.58
C VAL A 93 13.05 6.74 -4.25
N LEU A 94 11.95 7.02 -4.95
CA LEU A 94 11.06 8.12 -4.61
C LEU A 94 9.81 7.55 -3.91
N GLY A 95 9.70 7.72 -2.60
CA GLY A 95 8.47 7.40 -1.88
C GLY A 95 7.44 8.52 -2.06
N VAL A 96 6.22 8.18 -2.46
CA VAL A 96 5.11 9.14 -2.55
C VAL A 96 3.91 8.67 -1.77
N ASP A 97 3.27 9.58 -1.05
CA ASP A 97 2.04 9.33 -0.31
C ASP A 97 1.13 10.55 -0.38
N VAL A 98 -0.18 10.35 -0.29
CA VAL A 98 -1.16 11.45 -0.23
C VAL A 98 -1.05 12.22 1.08
N SER A 99 -0.56 11.58 2.13
CA SER A 99 -0.40 12.16 3.46
C SER A 99 0.94 12.87 3.62
N ALA A 100 0.90 14.17 3.89
CA ALA A 100 2.10 14.93 4.25
C ALA A 100 2.72 14.45 5.58
N ASN A 101 1.90 14.00 6.53
CA ASN A 101 2.37 13.43 7.81
C ASN A 101 3.11 12.08 7.59
N ALA A 102 2.65 11.24 6.65
CA ALA A 102 3.35 10.01 6.26
C ALA A 102 4.73 10.35 5.67
N VAL A 103 4.77 11.25 4.70
CA VAL A 103 5.98 11.70 4.02
C VAL A 103 6.99 12.31 5.00
N ALA A 104 6.54 13.17 5.92
CA ALA A 104 7.42 13.75 6.94
C ALA A 104 8.02 12.67 7.85
N ARG A 105 7.24 11.66 8.23
CA ARG A 105 7.73 10.53 9.01
C ARG A 105 8.71 9.67 8.22
N ALA A 106 8.39 9.34 6.97
CA ALA A 106 9.28 8.57 6.10
C ALA A 106 10.63 9.26 5.92
N ALA A 107 10.63 10.58 5.71
CA ALA A 107 11.86 11.36 5.61
C ALA A 107 12.67 11.31 6.91
N ALA A 108 12.04 11.50 8.06
CA ALA A 108 12.70 11.43 9.37
C ALA A 108 13.29 10.04 9.66
N GLU A 109 12.55 8.97 9.33
CA GLU A 109 13.01 7.59 9.53
C GLU A 109 14.08 7.15 8.50
N SER A 110 14.32 7.95 7.47
CA SER A 110 15.31 7.71 6.40
C SER A 110 16.48 8.68 6.45
N GLU A 111 16.66 9.40 7.54
CA GLU A 111 17.76 10.35 7.69
C GLU A 111 19.11 9.67 7.43
N GLY A 112 19.96 10.30 6.60
CA GLY A 112 21.26 9.76 6.19
C GLY A 112 21.24 8.81 5.00
N LEU A 113 20.08 8.49 4.42
CA LEU A 113 19.97 7.64 3.22
C LEU A 113 19.91 8.52 1.95
N GLU A 114 21.03 8.58 1.21
CA GLU A 114 21.16 9.44 0.01
C GLU A 114 20.31 8.98 -1.20
N ARG A 115 19.98 7.69 -1.27
CA ARG A 115 19.25 7.11 -2.41
C ARG A 115 17.74 7.11 -2.25
N VAL A 116 17.22 7.76 -1.22
CA VAL A 116 15.79 7.80 -0.95
C VAL A 116 15.33 9.24 -0.81
N SER A 117 14.25 9.59 -1.46
CA SER A 117 13.57 10.86 -1.29
C SER A 117 12.06 10.65 -1.17
N TYR A 118 11.35 11.66 -0.66
CA TYR A 118 9.92 11.56 -0.42
C TYR A 118 9.18 12.82 -0.88
N ALA A 119 7.94 12.63 -1.37
CA ALA A 119 7.08 13.74 -1.78
C ALA A 119 5.61 13.45 -1.45
N ALA A 120 4.89 14.47 -0.95
CA ALA A 120 3.46 14.38 -0.76
C ALA A 120 2.76 14.56 -2.11
N VAL A 121 2.20 13.46 -2.65
CA VAL A 121 1.56 13.43 -3.98
C VAL A 121 0.31 12.59 -3.95
N ASP A 122 -0.81 13.15 -4.38
CA ASP A 122 -2.02 12.37 -4.70
C ASP A 122 -1.89 11.79 -6.11
N MET A 123 -1.57 10.50 -6.18
CA MET A 123 -1.46 9.76 -7.45
C MET A 123 -2.80 9.50 -8.12
N THR A 124 -3.93 9.84 -7.50
CA THR A 124 -5.25 9.77 -8.14
C THR A 124 -5.65 11.10 -8.80
N ALA A 125 -4.91 12.18 -8.52
CA ALA A 125 -5.16 13.51 -9.08
C ALA A 125 -4.58 13.65 -10.51
N PRO A 126 -5.16 14.50 -11.37
CA PRO A 126 -4.72 14.67 -12.77
C PRO A 126 -3.27 15.17 -12.95
N ALA A 127 -2.65 15.68 -11.89
CA ALA A 127 -1.26 16.17 -11.90
C ALA A 127 -0.27 15.20 -11.23
N GLY A 128 -0.72 14.04 -10.76
CA GLY A 128 0.10 13.10 -9.98
C GLY A 128 1.39 12.71 -10.71
N ASN A 129 1.30 12.30 -11.96
CA ASN A 129 2.47 11.93 -12.77
C ASN A 129 3.46 13.08 -12.95
N ARG A 130 2.98 14.31 -13.16
CA ARG A 130 3.86 15.49 -13.33
C ARG A 130 4.59 15.82 -12.03
N ALA A 131 3.91 15.71 -10.89
CA ALA A 131 4.53 15.91 -9.58
C ALA A 131 5.64 14.88 -9.32
N VAL A 132 5.39 13.60 -9.62
CA VAL A 132 6.40 12.54 -9.53
C VAL A 132 7.58 12.81 -10.48
N THR A 133 7.31 13.16 -11.74
CA THR A 133 8.37 13.49 -12.72
C THR A 133 9.24 14.65 -12.22
N ALA A 134 8.63 15.68 -11.66
CA ALA A 134 9.37 16.83 -11.11
C ALA A 134 10.22 16.43 -9.89
N ALA A 135 9.68 15.59 -9.00
CA ALA A 135 10.42 15.11 -7.83
C ALA A 135 11.62 14.22 -8.24
N LEU A 136 11.44 13.30 -9.20
CA LEU A 136 12.54 12.51 -9.76
C LEU A 136 13.60 13.38 -10.42
N ALA A 137 13.19 14.40 -11.20
CA ALA A 137 14.13 15.35 -11.82
C ALA A 137 14.94 16.12 -10.78
N SER A 138 14.34 16.49 -9.65
CA SER A 138 15.06 17.15 -8.54
C SER A 138 16.10 16.22 -7.89
N ALA A 139 15.90 14.92 -7.97
CA ALA A 139 16.86 13.91 -7.53
C ALA A 139 17.86 13.48 -8.63
N GLY A 140 17.83 14.13 -9.81
CA GLY A 140 18.75 13.88 -10.92
C GLY A 140 18.29 12.79 -11.89
N PHE A 141 17.05 12.31 -11.78
CA PHE A 141 16.51 11.25 -12.64
C PHE A 141 15.43 11.80 -13.59
N THR A 142 15.58 11.51 -14.87
CA THR A 142 14.64 11.92 -15.92
C THR A 142 14.22 10.71 -16.75
N GLY A 143 13.00 10.77 -17.31
CA GLY A 143 12.47 9.69 -18.16
C GLY A 143 11.63 8.69 -17.39
N GLU A 144 11.84 7.42 -17.69
CA GLU A 144 11.01 6.32 -17.22
C GLU A 144 11.41 5.87 -15.80
N ALA A 145 10.47 5.29 -15.07
CA ALA A 145 10.68 4.73 -13.73
C ALA A 145 9.96 3.39 -13.57
N ASN A 146 10.47 2.56 -12.68
CA ASN A 146 9.70 1.45 -12.14
C ASN A 146 8.72 1.97 -11.08
N ILE A 147 7.65 1.22 -10.86
CA ILE A 147 6.65 1.53 -9.85
C ILE A 147 6.52 0.33 -8.90
N PHE A 148 6.50 0.61 -7.61
CA PHE A 148 6.16 -0.33 -6.56
C PHE A 148 4.89 0.14 -5.86
N ILE A 149 3.92 -0.75 -5.67
CA ILE A 149 2.66 -0.47 -4.97
C ILE A 149 2.38 -1.60 -3.99
N ARG A 150 2.24 -1.27 -2.73
CA ARG A 150 1.85 -2.27 -1.73
C ARG A 150 0.71 -1.77 -0.85
N GLY A 151 -0.44 -2.40 -0.96
CA GLY A 151 -1.55 -2.13 -0.04
C GLY A 151 -2.30 -0.81 -0.28
N VAL A 152 -2.33 -0.31 -1.52
CA VAL A 152 -2.96 0.97 -1.89
C VAL A 152 -4.26 0.80 -2.65
N LEU A 153 -4.27 -0.06 -3.68
CA LEU A 153 -5.41 -0.15 -4.59
C LEU A 153 -6.66 -0.72 -3.92
N HIS A 154 -6.51 -1.64 -2.95
CA HIS A 154 -7.65 -2.25 -2.27
C HIS A 154 -8.40 -1.28 -1.34
N VAL A 155 -7.79 -0.14 -0.96
CA VAL A 155 -8.46 0.92 -0.17
C VAL A 155 -9.05 2.03 -1.04
N LEU A 156 -8.71 2.06 -2.33
CA LEU A 156 -9.24 3.04 -3.29
C LEU A 156 -10.59 2.60 -3.88
N LYS A 157 -11.47 3.56 -4.14
CA LYS A 157 -12.69 3.34 -4.94
C LYS A 157 -12.34 3.10 -6.41
N LYS A 158 -13.21 2.39 -7.15
CA LYS A 158 -13.00 2.04 -8.56
C LYS A 158 -12.53 3.21 -9.46
N PRO A 159 -13.15 4.42 -9.41
CA PRO A 159 -12.66 5.52 -10.22
C PRO A 159 -11.24 5.96 -9.88
N ALA A 160 -10.88 5.97 -8.59
CA ALA A 160 -9.53 6.33 -8.13
C ALA A 160 -8.50 5.27 -8.51
N GLN A 161 -8.86 3.97 -8.51
CA GLN A 161 -7.99 2.89 -9.03
C GLN A 161 -7.63 3.12 -10.51
N ALA A 162 -8.62 3.45 -11.35
CA ALA A 162 -8.40 3.73 -12.76
C ALA A 162 -7.62 5.03 -12.99
N ALA A 163 -7.90 6.07 -12.20
CA ALA A 163 -7.17 7.33 -12.25
C ALA A 163 -5.68 7.11 -11.90
N LEU A 164 -5.39 6.37 -10.82
CA LEU A 164 -4.01 6.01 -10.45
C LEU A 164 -3.32 5.28 -11.60
N ALA A 165 -3.91 4.22 -12.15
CA ALA A 165 -3.34 3.48 -13.28
C ALA A 165 -3.03 4.39 -14.49
N GLY A 166 -3.91 5.36 -14.79
CA GLY A 166 -3.69 6.37 -15.83
C GLY A 166 -2.50 7.30 -15.55
N GLN A 167 -2.26 7.66 -14.27
CA GLN A 167 -1.09 8.46 -13.89
C GLN A 167 0.22 7.66 -13.95
N LEU A 168 0.18 6.36 -13.76
CA LEU A 168 1.38 5.51 -13.83
C LEU A 168 1.86 5.27 -15.25
N HIS A 169 0.94 5.20 -16.22
CA HIS A 169 1.24 4.86 -17.61
C HIS A 169 2.37 5.70 -18.24
N PRO A 170 2.35 7.05 -18.15
CA PRO A 170 3.43 7.86 -18.71
C PRO A 170 4.73 7.80 -17.90
N LEU A 171 4.71 7.37 -16.63
CA LEU A 171 5.90 7.22 -15.81
C LEU A 171 6.66 5.94 -16.13
N VAL A 172 5.91 4.87 -16.42
CA VAL A 172 6.48 3.56 -16.71
C VAL A 172 7.15 3.53 -18.08
N GLY A 173 6.55 4.15 -19.09
CA GLY A 173 7.04 4.14 -20.46
C GLY A 173 7.22 2.73 -21.01
N LYS A 174 8.28 2.53 -21.80
CA LYS A 174 8.57 1.24 -22.47
C LYS A 174 9.46 0.30 -21.64
N ARG A 175 10.30 0.84 -20.76
CA ARG A 175 11.29 0.08 -19.98
C ARG A 175 10.86 -0.19 -18.56
N GLY A 176 10.20 0.79 -17.92
CA GLY A 176 9.73 0.63 -16.57
C GLY A 176 8.57 -0.37 -16.47
N ARG A 177 8.33 -0.89 -15.28
CA ARG A 177 7.21 -1.78 -14.96
C ARG A 177 6.58 -1.43 -13.65
N VAL A 178 5.31 -1.80 -13.50
CA VAL A 178 4.60 -1.73 -12.23
C VAL A 178 4.67 -3.09 -11.57
N PHE A 179 5.18 -3.15 -10.34
CA PHE A 179 4.91 -4.25 -9.41
C PHE A 179 3.85 -3.78 -8.43
N LEU A 180 2.79 -4.56 -8.25
CA LEU A 180 1.79 -4.32 -7.23
C LEU A 180 1.55 -5.58 -6.38
N ALA A 181 1.32 -5.37 -5.07
CA ALA A 181 0.90 -6.40 -4.12
C ALA A 181 -0.24 -5.87 -3.26
N GLU A 182 -1.39 -6.53 -3.33
CA GLU A 182 -2.64 -6.04 -2.77
C GLU A 182 -3.41 -7.11 -2.02
N THR A 183 -4.18 -6.72 -1.02
CA THR A 183 -5.04 -7.64 -0.28
C THR A 183 -6.14 -8.20 -1.17
N ASP A 184 -6.21 -9.53 -1.30
CA ASP A 184 -7.29 -10.27 -1.98
C ASP A 184 -8.03 -11.21 -1.01
N PHE A 185 -8.41 -10.67 0.14
CA PHE A 185 -9.12 -11.43 1.16
C PHE A 185 -10.57 -11.71 0.73
N HIS A 186 -10.91 -13.00 0.59
CA HIS A 186 -12.25 -13.46 0.24
C HIS A 186 -13.12 -13.65 1.49
N GLY A 187 -13.73 -12.57 1.95
CA GLY A 187 -14.59 -12.59 3.12
C GLY A 187 -15.36 -11.29 3.30
N ASN A 188 -16.27 -11.27 4.25
CA ASN A 188 -16.94 -10.03 4.65
C ASN A 188 -16.10 -9.27 5.70
N PRO A 189 -16.42 -7.99 5.99
CA PRO A 189 -15.65 -7.17 6.93
C PRO A 189 -15.47 -7.81 8.32
N VAL A 190 -16.48 -8.55 8.81
CA VAL A 190 -16.39 -9.25 10.11
C VAL A 190 -15.38 -10.38 10.05
N GLN A 191 -15.37 -11.14 8.97
CA GLN A 191 -14.37 -12.21 8.77
C GLN A 191 -12.95 -11.64 8.66
N TYR A 192 -12.78 -10.52 7.93
CA TYR A 192 -11.50 -9.84 7.80
C TYR A 192 -10.94 -9.40 9.16
N VAL A 193 -11.71 -8.65 9.95
CA VAL A 193 -11.24 -8.20 11.26
C VAL A 193 -11.06 -9.34 12.26
N SER A 194 -11.88 -10.40 12.17
CA SER A 194 -11.71 -11.61 12.99
C SER A 194 -10.44 -12.38 12.61
N HIS A 195 -10.10 -12.42 11.33
CA HIS A 195 -8.81 -12.96 10.85
C HIS A 195 -7.64 -12.22 11.47
N LEU A 196 -7.77 -10.91 11.67
CA LEU A 196 -6.78 -10.04 12.33
C LEU A 196 -6.91 -10.01 13.87
N GLY A 197 -7.61 -10.96 14.47
CA GLY A 197 -7.66 -11.11 15.93
C GLY A 197 -8.81 -10.40 16.63
N ALA A 198 -9.71 -9.72 15.91
CA ALA A 198 -10.90 -9.15 16.55
C ALA A 198 -11.84 -10.23 17.06
N THR A 199 -12.33 -10.05 18.28
CA THR A 199 -13.33 -10.90 18.94
C THR A 199 -14.58 -10.08 19.30
N LEU A 200 -15.61 -10.72 19.86
CA LEU A 200 -16.79 -10.01 20.38
C LEU A 200 -16.45 -9.03 21.50
N HIS A 201 -15.43 -9.34 22.28
CA HIS A 201 -15.05 -8.59 23.48
C HIS A 201 -13.91 -7.61 23.26
N SER A 202 -13.03 -7.88 22.29
CA SER A 202 -11.80 -7.11 22.08
C SER A 202 -11.47 -6.94 20.61
N ILE A 203 -10.97 -5.77 20.24
CA ILE A 203 -10.34 -5.48 18.95
C ILE A 203 -8.90 -5.05 19.27
N PRO A 204 -7.88 -5.64 18.64
CA PRO A 204 -6.49 -5.19 18.81
C PRO A 204 -6.35 -3.69 18.55
N GLY A 205 -5.59 -2.98 19.41
CA GLY A 205 -5.50 -1.52 19.36
C GLY A 205 -5.15 -0.92 17.99
N PRO A 206 -4.11 -1.40 17.28
CA PRO A 206 -3.79 -0.90 15.94
C PRO A 206 -4.88 -1.16 14.91
N LEU A 207 -5.56 -2.32 14.97
CA LEU A 207 -6.72 -2.61 14.12
C LEU A 207 -7.88 -1.66 14.44
N GLU A 208 -8.15 -1.39 15.71
CA GLU A 208 -9.19 -0.43 16.11
C GLU A 208 -8.86 0.99 15.64
N LYS A 209 -7.61 1.45 15.76
CA LYS A 209 -7.16 2.75 15.23
C LYS A 209 -7.38 2.85 13.71
N ALA A 210 -7.03 1.80 12.96
CA ALA A 210 -7.26 1.75 11.52
C ALA A 210 -8.75 1.83 11.18
N ILE A 211 -9.62 1.04 11.83
CA ILE A 211 -11.07 1.06 11.59
C ILE A 211 -11.70 2.43 11.90
N ARG A 212 -11.24 3.12 12.95
CA ARG A 212 -11.75 4.44 13.33
C ARG A 212 -11.34 5.56 12.39
N GLY A 213 -10.15 5.46 11.81
CA GLY A 213 -9.52 6.55 11.05
C GLY A 213 -9.60 6.40 9.54
N LEU A 214 -9.75 5.19 9.04
CA LEU A 214 -9.56 4.88 7.63
C LEU A 214 -10.80 4.28 6.97
N PRO A 215 -10.95 4.43 5.65
CA PRO A 215 -11.94 3.69 4.89
C PRO A 215 -11.74 2.17 5.07
N MET A 216 -12.85 1.43 5.16
CA MET A 216 -12.77 -0.03 5.19
C MET A 216 -12.13 -0.56 3.90
N PRO A 217 -11.12 -1.44 4.01
CA PRO A 217 -10.48 -2.01 2.84
C PRO A 217 -11.46 -2.89 2.04
N GLY A 218 -11.34 -2.81 0.73
CA GLY A 218 -11.95 -3.77 -0.18
C GLY A 218 -11.04 -4.97 -0.45
N ARG A 219 -11.24 -5.62 -1.59
CA ARG A 219 -10.29 -6.61 -2.12
C ARG A 219 -9.78 -6.14 -3.48
N PHE A 220 -8.57 -6.57 -3.83
CA PHE A 220 -7.97 -6.32 -5.14
C PHE A 220 -7.29 -7.59 -5.65
N GLY A 221 -7.96 -8.29 -6.56
CA GLY A 221 -7.44 -9.46 -7.25
C GLY A 221 -7.54 -9.29 -8.75
N THR A 222 -7.45 -10.37 -9.51
CA THR A 222 -7.44 -10.36 -10.99
C THR A 222 -8.58 -9.55 -11.62
N ALA A 223 -9.81 -9.66 -11.10
CA ALA A 223 -10.94 -8.93 -11.68
C ALA A 223 -10.85 -7.41 -11.44
N GLN A 224 -10.32 -6.99 -10.31
CA GLN A 224 -10.08 -5.58 -9.99
C GLN A 224 -8.92 -5.04 -10.81
N ARG A 225 -7.85 -5.81 -10.95
CA ARG A 225 -6.69 -5.48 -11.79
C ARG A 225 -7.12 -5.24 -13.23
N ARG A 226 -7.89 -6.15 -13.85
CA ARG A 226 -8.38 -5.98 -15.23
C ARG A 226 -9.18 -4.70 -15.46
N ARG A 227 -9.93 -4.25 -14.44
CA ARG A 227 -10.67 -2.98 -14.53
C ARG A 227 -9.79 -1.75 -14.39
N ALA A 228 -8.86 -1.77 -13.43
CA ALA A 228 -7.97 -0.64 -13.15
C ALA A 228 -6.88 -0.49 -14.23
N PHE A 229 -6.36 -1.61 -14.70
CA PHE A 229 -5.31 -1.72 -15.72
C PHE A 229 -5.85 -2.50 -16.93
N PRO A 230 -6.61 -1.85 -17.82
CA PRO A 230 -7.26 -2.51 -18.96
C PRO A 230 -6.23 -3.03 -19.96
N GLU A 231 -6.50 -4.19 -20.55
CA GLU A 231 -5.61 -4.87 -21.51
C GLU A 231 -5.34 -4.07 -22.80
N ALA A 232 -6.16 -3.05 -23.08
CA ALA A 232 -5.91 -2.10 -24.18
C ALA A 232 -4.68 -1.20 -23.93
N SER A 233 -4.27 -1.01 -22.66
CA SER A 233 -3.18 -0.11 -22.27
C SER A 233 -2.09 -0.81 -21.46
N TRP A 234 -2.34 -2.03 -20.99
CA TRP A 234 -1.44 -2.74 -20.08
C TRP A 234 -1.32 -4.22 -20.43
N ASP A 235 -0.11 -4.70 -20.52
CA ASP A 235 0.22 -6.13 -20.57
C ASP A 235 0.48 -6.65 -19.15
N VAL A 236 0.00 -7.86 -18.85
CA VAL A 236 0.35 -8.59 -17.64
C VAL A 236 1.57 -9.46 -17.96
N VAL A 237 2.69 -9.13 -17.35
CA VAL A 237 3.94 -9.88 -17.49
C VAL A 237 3.91 -11.11 -16.60
N GLU A 238 3.42 -10.94 -15.37
CA GLU A 238 3.30 -12.00 -14.36
C GLU A 238 2.22 -11.61 -13.36
N ASP A 239 1.46 -12.56 -12.85
CA ASP A 239 0.56 -12.34 -11.71
C ASP A 239 0.31 -13.64 -10.94
N GLY A 240 -0.13 -13.51 -9.70
CA GLY A 240 -0.42 -14.68 -8.86
C GLY A 240 -0.80 -14.34 -7.42
N PRO A 241 -0.95 -15.38 -6.59
CA PRO A 241 -1.17 -15.21 -5.17
C PRO A 241 0.10 -14.74 -4.46
N VAL A 242 -0.09 -13.94 -3.41
CA VAL A 242 0.97 -13.51 -2.53
C VAL A 242 0.43 -13.40 -1.09
N THR A 243 1.32 -13.30 -0.12
CA THR A 243 0.95 -13.04 1.27
C THR A 243 1.41 -11.64 1.66
N LEU A 244 0.49 -10.84 2.21
CA LEU A 244 0.81 -9.59 2.86
C LEU A 244 0.91 -9.83 4.38
N GLU A 245 1.82 -9.13 5.02
CA GLU A 245 1.97 -9.19 6.46
C GLU A 245 1.44 -7.93 7.15
N THR A 246 0.87 -8.13 8.32
CA THR A 246 0.60 -7.04 9.27
C THR A 246 1.46 -7.25 10.51
N ARG A 247 1.49 -6.23 11.35
CA ARG A 247 2.14 -6.39 12.65
C ARG A 247 1.55 -7.57 13.43
N PRO A 248 2.31 -8.14 14.38
CA PRO A 248 1.81 -9.14 15.32
C PRO A 248 0.59 -8.63 16.11
N LEU A 249 -0.54 -9.32 16.05
CA LEU A 249 -1.79 -8.94 16.74
C LEU A 249 -2.27 -10.03 17.71
N LYS A 250 -2.06 -11.30 17.36
CA LYS A 250 -2.47 -12.47 18.16
C LYS A 250 -1.32 -13.07 18.96
N SER A 251 -0.10 -12.97 18.45
CA SER A 251 1.11 -13.49 19.09
C SER A 251 2.20 -12.42 19.02
N PRO A 252 3.03 -12.22 20.05
CA PRO A 252 4.00 -11.11 20.10
C PRO A 252 5.02 -11.06 18.97
N ASP A 253 5.40 -12.25 18.45
CA ASP A 253 6.54 -12.39 17.55
C ASP A 253 6.16 -12.94 16.16
N ARG A 254 4.86 -13.07 15.88
CA ARG A 254 4.41 -13.62 14.59
C ARG A 254 3.47 -12.63 13.89
N PRO A 255 3.89 -12.05 12.74
CA PRO A 255 3.02 -11.25 11.89
C PRO A 255 1.75 -12.00 11.49
N GLU A 256 0.63 -11.29 11.38
CA GLU A 256 -0.56 -11.86 10.77
C GLU A 256 -0.41 -11.86 9.26
N GLN A 257 -0.80 -12.96 8.63
CA GLN A 257 -0.70 -13.13 7.18
C GLN A 257 -2.08 -12.93 6.52
N ILE A 258 -2.14 -12.11 5.50
CA ILE A 258 -3.36 -11.82 4.75
C ILE A 258 -3.17 -12.35 3.32
N PRO A 259 -4.12 -13.16 2.79
CA PRO A 259 -4.11 -13.53 1.38
C PRO A 259 -4.12 -12.31 0.48
N GLY A 260 -3.25 -12.30 -0.51
CA GLY A 260 -3.09 -11.21 -1.46
C GLY A 260 -2.91 -11.69 -2.89
N TYR A 261 -2.84 -10.73 -3.76
CA TYR A 261 -2.60 -10.85 -5.19
C TYR A 261 -1.49 -9.89 -5.59
N PHE A 262 -0.53 -10.39 -6.38
CA PHE A 262 0.47 -9.55 -7.02
C PHE A 262 0.32 -9.53 -8.54
N ALA A 263 0.81 -8.47 -9.17
CA ALA A 263 0.99 -8.42 -10.61
C ALA A 263 2.20 -7.59 -11.00
N VAL A 264 2.87 -8.00 -12.08
CA VAL A 264 3.85 -7.21 -12.81
C VAL A 264 3.22 -6.78 -14.12
N LEU A 265 3.19 -5.47 -14.36
CA LEU A 265 2.50 -4.88 -15.50
C LEU A 265 3.47 -4.03 -16.33
N GLN A 266 3.26 -4.05 -17.67
CA GLN A 266 3.98 -3.23 -18.63
C GLN A 266 2.98 -2.33 -19.37
N ALA A 267 3.33 -1.05 -19.55
CA ALA A 267 2.56 -0.14 -20.41
C ALA A 267 2.73 -0.53 -21.90
N ARG A 268 1.63 -0.47 -22.66
CA ARG A 268 1.62 -0.70 -24.10
C ARG A 268 1.99 0.55 -24.89
#